data_31316a97ea7b9acea7fe9636d7289a97
#
_entry.id   31316a97ea7b9acea7fe9636d7289a97
#
_cell.length_a   1.000
_cell.length_b   1.000
_cell.length_c   1.000
_cell.angle_alpha   90.00
_cell.angle_beta   90.00
_cell.angle_gamma   90.00
#
_symmetry.space_group_name_H-M   'P 1'
#
loop_
_entity.id
_entity.type
_entity.pdbx_description
1 polymer ?
#
loop_
_entity_poly.entity_id
_entity_poly.type
_entity_poly.pdbx_seq_one_letter_code
_entity_poly.pdbx_strand_id
1 'polypeptide(L)'
;SLLRFLTKRKSPGVFIINLFSTSDNSGEEELGNLICGYMQSRMLNARFITYGVDFNTDSTQFLLAKSITDFYTLQGEDVLIVAYPPLSTSNIPSALLHDANANILVASADRGWKTIDKQLCEQLTQQLSKTDVPFRICLTNANRDAVEDFTGQLPPHTLLRRIGYRLSQLSLTEKIIFNLRRKAKEAADEDDDE
;
A
#
# COMPACT_ATOMS: atom_id res chain seq x y z
N SER A 1 -5.27 7.14 -1.65
CA SER A 1 -4.07 7.45 -2.43
C SER A 1 -2.85 7.46 -1.51
N LEU A 2 -1.76 6.83 -1.94
CA LEU A 2 -0.48 6.71 -1.22
C LEU A 2 0.03 8.09 -0.77
N LEU A 3 -0.21 9.13 -1.56
CA LEU A 3 0.16 10.53 -1.28
C LEU A 3 -0.51 11.12 -0.03
N ARG A 4 -1.77 10.79 0.26
CA ARG A 4 -2.43 11.22 1.51
C ARG A 4 -1.83 10.57 2.75
N PHE A 5 -1.20 9.44 2.56
CA PHE A 5 -0.50 8.68 3.58
C PHE A 5 0.83 9.33 3.97
N LEU A 6 1.56 9.83 2.97
CA LEU A 6 2.89 10.44 3.12
C LEU A 6 2.85 11.85 3.73
N THR A 7 1.68 12.52 3.72
CA THR A 7 1.55 13.88 4.23
C THR A 7 1.36 13.98 5.75
N LYS A 8 1.14 12.87 6.46
CA LYS A 8 1.12 12.85 7.92
C LYS A 8 2.52 12.51 8.49
N ARG A 9 3.49 13.41 8.34
CA ARG A 9 4.74 13.32 9.11
C ARG A 9 4.42 13.39 10.61
N LYS A 10 4.65 12.30 11.33
CA LYS A 10 4.52 12.25 12.80
C LYS A 10 5.71 12.90 13.52
N SER A 11 6.85 13.11 12.83
CA SER A 11 8.09 13.63 13.46
C SER A 11 9.02 14.24 12.41
N PRO A 12 9.89 15.19 12.79
CA PRO A 12 11.02 15.58 11.98
C PRO A 12 12.01 14.40 11.93
N GLY A 13 11.95 13.60 10.86
CA GLY A 13 12.76 12.41 10.70
C GLY A 13 12.48 11.72 9.37
N VAL A 14 13.19 10.63 9.13
CA VAL A 14 12.99 9.75 7.97
C VAL A 14 11.58 9.13 8.00
N PHE A 15 10.93 9.04 6.85
CA PHE A 15 9.66 8.34 6.69
C PHE A 15 9.92 6.87 6.40
N ILE A 16 9.55 5.99 7.32
CA ILE A 16 9.84 4.55 7.26
C ILE A 16 8.62 3.78 6.76
N ILE A 17 8.81 2.98 5.70
CA ILE A 17 7.83 2.04 5.16
C ILE A 17 8.37 0.63 5.34
N ASN A 18 7.72 -0.18 6.15
CA ASN A 18 8.05 -1.58 6.32
C ASN A 18 7.30 -2.44 5.30
N LEU A 19 8.02 -3.36 4.66
CA LEU A 19 7.49 -4.40 3.79
C LEU A 19 7.70 -5.76 4.44
N PHE A 20 6.63 -6.54 4.56
CA PHE A 20 6.63 -7.88 5.11
C PHE A 20 6.03 -8.84 4.10
N SER A 21 6.42 -10.11 4.15
CA SER A 21 5.74 -11.21 3.45
C SER A 21 5.50 -12.37 4.39
N THR A 22 4.61 -13.27 4.05
CA THR A 22 4.42 -14.53 4.79
C THR A 22 5.30 -15.65 4.26
N SER A 23 5.86 -15.49 3.05
CA SER A 23 6.71 -16.47 2.38
C SER A 23 7.67 -15.79 1.41
N ASP A 24 8.72 -16.51 1.01
CA ASP A 24 9.67 -16.06 0.02
C ASP A 24 9.00 -15.73 -1.33
N ASN A 25 9.64 -14.84 -2.09
CA ASN A 25 9.25 -14.45 -3.45
C ASN A 25 7.79 -13.92 -3.55
N SER A 26 7.32 -13.19 -2.55
CA SER A 26 6.00 -12.56 -2.59
C SER A 26 5.98 -11.23 -3.36
N GLY A 27 7.13 -10.78 -3.91
CA GLY A 27 7.26 -9.55 -4.69
C GLY A 27 7.56 -8.31 -3.85
N GLU A 28 8.07 -8.48 -2.63
CA GLU A 28 8.47 -7.38 -1.74
C GLU A 28 9.61 -6.55 -2.32
N GLU A 29 10.56 -7.19 -3.02
CA GLU A 29 11.69 -6.50 -3.64
C GLU A 29 11.25 -5.63 -4.82
N GLU A 30 10.42 -6.18 -5.70
CA GLU A 30 9.84 -5.43 -6.82
C GLU A 30 9.00 -4.25 -6.34
N LEU A 31 8.16 -4.48 -5.31
CA LEU A 31 7.35 -3.42 -4.73
C LEU A 31 8.22 -2.35 -4.07
N GLY A 32 9.24 -2.75 -3.32
CA GLY A 32 10.19 -1.84 -2.67
C GLY A 32 10.90 -0.95 -3.67
N ASN A 33 11.44 -1.53 -4.74
CA ASN A 33 12.08 -0.81 -5.83
C ASN A 33 11.11 0.13 -6.55
N LEU A 34 9.86 -0.29 -6.79
CA LEU A 34 8.82 0.53 -7.41
C LEU A 34 8.49 1.76 -6.54
N ILE A 35 8.29 1.56 -5.23
CA ILE A 35 8.02 2.65 -4.30
C ILE A 35 9.21 3.60 -4.24
N CYS A 36 10.44 3.07 -4.13
CA CYS A 36 11.67 3.86 -4.09
C CYS A 36 11.81 4.74 -5.33
N GLY A 37 11.70 4.16 -6.54
CA GLY A 37 11.76 4.90 -7.79
C GLY A 37 10.67 5.96 -7.92
N TYR A 38 9.45 5.66 -7.44
CA TYR A 38 8.37 6.66 -7.41
C TYR A 38 8.70 7.83 -6.49
N MET A 39 9.25 7.58 -5.29
CA MET A 39 9.64 8.65 -4.37
C MET A 39 10.77 9.50 -4.92
N GLN A 40 11.78 8.87 -5.53
CA GLN A 40 12.88 9.56 -6.20
C GLN A 40 12.40 10.44 -7.36
N SER A 41 11.41 9.98 -8.13
CA SER A 41 10.78 10.79 -9.19
C SER A 41 10.05 12.03 -8.64
N ARG A 42 9.77 12.08 -7.34
CA ARG A 42 9.19 13.22 -6.61
C ARG A 42 10.24 14.06 -5.89
N MET A 43 11.52 13.89 -6.24
CA MET A 43 12.66 14.62 -5.68
C MET A 43 12.86 14.37 -4.18
N LEU A 44 12.40 13.23 -3.66
CA LEU A 44 12.67 12.77 -2.32
C LEU A 44 13.91 11.88 -2.32
N ASN A 45 14.78 12.04 -1.31
CA ASN A 45 15.90 11.12 -1.10
C ASN A 45 15.36 9.82 -0.50
N ALA A 46 14.98 8.88 -1.37
CA ALA A 46 14.41 7.60 -0.99
C ALA A 46 15.43 6.47 -1.17
N ARG A 47 15.47 5.56 -0.20
CA ARG A 47 16.32 4.37 -0.24
C ARG A 47 15.52 3.13 0.09
N PHE A 48 15.79 2.06 -0.64
CA PHE A 48 15.27 0.72 -0.36
C PHE A 48 16.40 -0.12 0.22
N ILE A 49 16.14 -0.76 1.36
CA ILE A 49 17.06 -1.68 2.04
C ILE A 49 16.40 -3.03 2.26
N THR A 50 17.20 -4.08 2.24
CA THR A 50 16.71 -5.46 2.34
C THR A 50 17.59 -6.28 3.28
N TYR A 51 16.96 -7.22 3.98
CA TYR A 51 17.66 -8.18 4.81
C TYR A 51 18.65 -9.03 3.99
N GLY A 52 19.71 -9.49 4.66
CA GLY A 52 20.76 -10.30 4.02
C GLY A 52 21.75 -9.50 3.17
N VAL A 53 21.42 -8.25 2.80
CA VAL A 53 22.27 -7.33 2.04
C VAL A 53 22.66 -6.12 2.90
N ASP A 54 21.67 -5.35 3.35
CA ASP A 54 21.90 -4.11 4.09
C ASP A 54 21.95 -4.32 5.61
N PHE A 55 21.28 -5.34 6.12
CA PHE A 55 21.27 -5.72 7.54
C PHE A 55 21.06 -7.22 7.74
N ASN A 56 21.46 -7.71 8.92
CA ASN A 56 21.35 -9.11 9.30
C ASN A 56 20.33 -9.29 10.43
N THR A 57 19.32 -10.10 10.20
CA THR A 57 18.22 -10.39 11.14
C THR A 57 18.62 -11.33 12.28
N ASP A 58 19.72 -12.08 12.13
CA ASP A 58 20.27 -12.95 13.19
C ASP A 58 21.19 -12.19 14.15
N SER A 59 21.45 -10.93 13.87
CA SER A 59 22.29 -10.10 14.74
C SER A 59 21.57 -9.74 16.03
N THR A 60 22.31 -9.71 17.14
CA THR A 60 21.77 -9.26 18.43
C THR A 60 21.24 -7.82 18.35
N GLN A 61 21.85 -6.98 17.53
CA GLN A 61 21.41 -5.61 17.30
C GLN A 61 20.02 -5.57 16.71
N PHE A 62 19.74 -6.39 15.69
CA PHE A 62 18.41 -6.48 15.09
C PHE A 62 17.38 -7.05 16.06
N LEU A 63 17.68 -8.16 16.74
CA LEU A 63 16.76 -8.83 17.65
C LEU A 63 16.33 -7.95 18.84
N LEU A 64 17.19 -7.03 19.28
CA LEU A 64 16.93 -6.10 20.37
C LEU A 64 16.55 -4.70 19.89
N ALA A 65 16.44 -4.48 18.59
CA ALA A 65 16.20 -3.18 18.01
C ALA A 65 14.84 -2.59 18.45
N LYS A 66 14.88 -1.32 18.83
CA LYS A 66 13.70 -0.50 19.15
C LYS A 66 13.40 0.49 18.03
N SER A 67 14.41 0.83 17.23
CA SER A 67 14.33 1.73 16.10
C SER A 67 15.18 1.20 14.95
N ILE A 68 14.90 1.67 13.73
CA ILE A 68 15.71 1.35 12.54
C ILE A 68 17.19 1.75 12.73
N THR A 69 17.46 2.81 13.47
CA THR A 69 18.81 3.33 13.73
C THR A 69 19.67 2.41 14.59
N ASP A 70 19.06 1.41 15.23
CA ASP A 70 19.82 0.46 16.07
C ASP A 70 20.61 -0.55 15.22
N PHE A 71 20.22 -0.78 13.97
CA PHE A 71 20.89 -1.72 13.08
C PHE A 71 21.22 -1.16 11.69
N TYR A 72 20.74 0.05 11.36
CA TYR A 72 21.01 0.70 10.09
C TYR A 72 21.40 2.17 10.30
N THR A 73 22.47 2.62 9.62
CA THR A 73 22.93 4.00 9.69
C THR A 73 22.28 4.85 8.60
N LEU A 74 21.44 5.78 9.00
CA LEU A 74 20.80 6.72 8.08
C LEU A 74 21.83 7.65 7.42
N GLN A 75 21.67 7.88 6.11
CA GLN A 75 22.56 8.72 5.28
C GLN A 75 21.85 9.99 4.79
N GLY A 76 20.81 10.44 5.53
CA GLY A 76 20.04 11.62 5.17
C GLY A 76 18.86 11.34 4.26
N GLU A 77 18.30 10.12 4.32
CA GLU A 77 17.10 9.75 3.58
C GLU A 77 15.87 10.52 4.08
N ASP A 78 15.02 10.95 3.14
CA ASP A 78 13.67 11.43 3.44
C ASP A 78 12.71 10.25 3.64
N VAL A 79 12.90 9.18 2.86
CA VAL A 79 12.07 7.97 2.87
C VAL A 79 12.97 6.74 2.87
N LEU A 80 12.71 5.84 3.81
CA LEU A 80 13.36 4.55 3.90
C LEU A 80 12.34 3.43 3.73
N ILE A 81 12.52 2.58 2.75
CA ILE A 81 11.71 1.39 2.52
C ILE A 81 12.52 0.19 3.00
N VAL A 82 11.96 -0.61 3.89
CA VAL A 82 12.64 -1.73 4.54
C VAL A 82 11.93 -3.02 4.22
N ALA A 83 12.57 -3.92 3.49
CA ALA A 83 12.06 -5.27 3.28
C ALA A 83 12.65 -6.22 4.34
N TYR A 84 11.78 -6.78 5.14
CA TYR A 84 12.11 -7.78 6.15
C TYR A 84 12.04 -9.20 5.55
N PRO A 85 12.69 -10.19 6.19
CA PRO A 85 12.53 -11.58 5.79
C PRO A 85 11.07 -12.03 5.99
N PRO A 86 10.67 -13.12 5.33
CA PRO A 86 9.34 -13.68 5.51
C PRO A 86 9.03 -13.96 6.98
N LEU A 87 7.81 -13.63 7.39
CA LEU A 87 7.34 -13.85 8.77
C LEU A 87 7.36 -15.31 9.20
N SER A 88 7.40 -16.25 8.22
CA SER A 88 7.55 -17.68 8.48
C SER A 88 8.95 -18.09 8.93
N THR A 89 9.97 -17.28 8.63
CA THR A 89 11.39 -17.62 8.85
C THR A 89 12.05 -16.75 9.90
N SER A 90 11.53 -15.58 10.19
CA SER A 90 12.17 -14.63 11.11
C SER A 90 11.16 -13.92 12.01
N ASN A 91 11.60 -13.65 13.24
CA ASN A 91 10.82 -12.90 14.21
C ASN A 91 11.23 -11.44 14.16
N ILE A 92 10.31 -10.56 13.80
CA ILE A 92 10.57 -9.12 13.69
C ILE A 92 10.22 -8.45 15.02
N PRO A 93 11.13 -7.68 15.64
CA PRO A 93 10.84 -6.96 16.86
C PRO A 93 9.62 -6.05 16.70
N SER A 94 8.64 -6.18 17.61
CA SER A 94 7.41 -5.38 17.55
C SER A 94 7.67 -3.87 17.62
N ALA A 95 8.75 -3.45 18.26
CA ALA A 95 9.16 -2.06 18.33
C ALA A 95 9.37 -1.44 16.92
N LEU A 96 9.94 -2.20 15.98
CA LEU A 96 10.14 -1.75 14.59
C LEU A 96 8.82 -1.55 13.82
N LEU A 97 7.77 -2.32 14.18
CA LEU A 97 6.43 -2.14 13.62
C LEU A 97 5.80 -0.82 14.08
N HIS A 98 6.13 -0.39 15.31
CA HIS A 98 5.61 0.84 15.92
C HIS A 98 6.41 2.07 15.51
N ASP A 99 7.71 1.90 15.22
CA ASP A 99 8.61 2.98 14.79
C ASP A 99 8.34 3.40 13.33
N ALA A 100 7.74 2.54 12.53
CA ALA A 100 7.42 2.83 11.14
C ALA A 100 6.26 3.82 10.98
N ASN A 101 6.24 4.49 9.83
CA ASN A 101 5.13 5.35 9.41
C ASN A 101 4.06 4.58 8.62
N ALA A 102 4.44 3.43 8.04
CA ALA A 102 3.52 2.52 7.36
C ALA A 102 4.04 1.08 7.40
N ASN A 103 3.13 0.13 7.57
CA ASN A 103 3.39 -1.30 7.49
C ASN A 103 2.59 -1.91 6.33
N ILE A 104 3.27 -2.61 5.43
CA ILE A 104 2.66 -3.23 4.25
C ILE A 104 2.97 -4.72 4.24
N LEU A 105 1.95 -5.55 4.29
CA LEU A 105 2.07 -6.99 4.02
C LEU A 105 1.97 -7.21 2.52
N VAL A 106 3.01 -7.77 1.94
CA VAL A 106 3.08 -8.13 0.52
C VAL A 106 2.69 -9.60 0.38
N ALA A 107 1.75 -9.87 -0.49
CA ALA A 107 1.27 -11.21 -0.76
C ALA A 107 1.14 -11.45 -2.26
N SER A 108 1.61 -12.59 -2.74
CA SER A 108 1.43 -12.96 -4.15
C SER A 108 0.03 -13.49 -4.41
N ALA A 109 -0.64 -12.96 -5.43
CA ALA A 109 -1.99 -13.38 -5.82
C ALA A 109 -2.02 -14.70 -6.62
N ASP A 110 -0.87 -15.11 -7.17
CA ASP A 110 -0.72 -16.38 -7.92
C ASP A 110 -0.52 -17.59 -6.99
N ARG A 111 -0.39 -17.34 -5.69
CA ARG A 111 -0.19 -18.36 -4.66
C ARG A 111 -1.40 -18.50 -3.75
N GLY A 112 -1.87 -19.73 -3.58
CA GLY A 112 -2.92 -20.00 -2.59
C GLY A 112 -2.42 -19.77 -1.15
N TRP A 113 -3.20 -19.07 -0.35
CA TRP A 113 -2.89 -18.84 1.06
C TRP A 113 -3.07 -20.14 1.88
N LYS A 114 -2.01 -20.51 2.60
CA LYS A 114 -2.00 -21.63 3.53
C LYS A 114 -2.53 -21.19 4.90
N THR A 115 -2.85 -22.15 5.76
CA THR A 115 -3.29 -21.86 7.14
C THR A 115 -2.25 -21.03 7.90
N ILE A 116 -0.96 -21.31 7.69
CA ILE A 116 0.13 -20.57 8.35
C ILE A 116 0.15 -19.09 7.91
N ASP A 117 -0.09 -18.80 6.64
CA ASP A 117 -0.13 -17.42 6.14
C ASP A 117 -1.23 -16.61 6.83
N LYS A 118 -2.40 -17.23 7.03
CA LYS A 118 -3.54 -16.61 7.73
C LYS A 118 -3.19 -16.33 9.19
N GLN A 119 -2.59 -17.30 9.89
CA GLN A 119 -2.16 -17.14 11.28
C GLN A 119 -1.12 -16.01 11.44
N LEU A 120 -0.12 -15.97 10.55
CA LEU A 120 0.90 -14.90 10.57
C LEU A 120 0.28 -13.53 10.29
N CYS A 121 -0.65 -13.45 9.35
CA CYS A 121 -1.38 -12.20 9.06
C CYS A 121 -2.22 -11.76 10.27
N GLU A 122 -2.92 -12.68 10.93
CA GLU A 122 -3.70 -12.39 12.14
C GLU A 122 -2.81 -11.91 13.29
N GLN A 123 -1.68 -12.57 13.53
CA GLN A 123 -0.70 -12.18 14.55
C GLN A 123 -0.16 -10.77 14.28
N LEU A 124 0.25 -10.48 13.04
CA LEU A 124 0.72 -9.16 12.65
C LEU A 124 -0.37 -8.10 12.83
N THR A 125 -1.60 -8.41 12.44
CA THR A 125 -2.75 -7.51 12.60
C THR A 125 -3.04 -7.23 14.07
N GLN A 126 -2.96 -8.23 14.95
CA GLN A 126 -3.13 -8.06 16.39
C GLN A 126 -2.03 -7.20 17.01
N GLN A 127 -0.77 -7.36 16.59
CA GLN A 127 0.33 -6.52 17.04
C GLN A 127 0.12 -5.06 16.62
N LEU A 128 -0.30 -4.85 15.37
CA LEU A 128 -0.49 -3.52 14.79
C LEU A 128 -1.80 -2.84 15.24
N SER A 129 -2.81 -3.61 15.68
CA SER A 129 -4.07 -3.04 16.16
C SER A 129 -3.92 -2.15 17.40
N LYS A 130 -2.82 -2.30 18.14
CA LYS A 130 -2.46 -1.49 19.32
C LYS A 130 -1.73 -0.19 18.95
N THR A 131 -1.53 0.08 17.67
CA THR A 131 -0.77 1.23 17.16
C THR A 131 -1.63 2.06 16.22
N ASP A 132 -1.31 3.36 16.12
CA ASP A 132 -1.89 4.23 15.10
C ASP A 132 -1.14 4.11 13.74
N VAL A 133 -0.19 3.18 13.63
CA VAL A 133 0.58 3.00 12.39
C VAL A 133 -0.30 2.30 11.36
N PRO A 134 -0.46 2.90 10.19
CA PRO A 134 -1.31 2.32 9.15
C PRO A 134 -0.76 0.97 8.66
N PHE A 135 -1.66 -0.01 8.57
CA PHE A 135 -1.39 -1.32 7.99
C PHE A 135 -2.18 -1.53 6.70
N ARG A 136 -1.52 -2.08 5.69
CA ARG A 136 -2.13 -2.40 4.38
C ARG A 136 -1.63 -3.73 3.88
N ILE A 137 -2.45 -4.39 3.05
CA ILE A 137 -2.05 -5.58 2.30
C ILE A 137 -1.93 -5.17 0.84
N CYS A 138 -0.81 -5.52 0.22
CA CYS A 138 -0.55 -5.32 -1.20
C CYS A 138 -0.48 -6.68 -1.88
N LEU A 139 -1.30 -6.89 -2.90
CA LEU A 139 -1.25 -8.09 -3.74
C LEU A 139 -0.34 -7.81 -4.94
N THR A 140 0.69 -8.63 -5.07
CA THR A 140 1.58 -8.70 -6.25
C THR A 140 1.13 -9.81 -7.18
N ASN A 141 1.66 -9.88 -8.39
CA ASN A 141 1.37 -10.92 -9.38
C ASN A 141 -0.13 -11.15 -9.64
N ALA A 142 -0.96 -10.14 -9.36
CA ALA A 142 -2.40 -10.25 -9.56
C ALA A 142 -2.71 -10.21 -11.07
N ASN A 143 -3.41 -11.23 -11.55
CA ASN A 143 -3.96 -11.20 -12.88
C ASN A 143 -5.01 -10.09 -12.96
N ARG A 144 -4.86 -9.22 -13.95
CA ARG A 144 -5.74 -8.07 -14.15
C ARG A 144 -7.21 -8.49 -14.28
N ASP A 145 -7.49 -9.54 -15.06
CA ASP A 145 -8.84 -10.00 -15.30
C ASP A 145 -9.51 -10.46 -14.00
N ALA A 146 -8.76 -11.20 -13.16
CA ALA A 146 -9.24 -11.61 -11.83
C ALA A 146 -9.49 -10.42 -10.89
N VAL A 147 -8.66 -9.37 -10.96
CA VAL A 147 -8.87 -8.16 -10.15
C VAL A 147 -10.08 -7.36 -10.65
N GLU A 148 -10.29 -7.30 -11.96
CA GLU A 148 -11.46 -6.63 -12.57
C GLU A 148 -12.79 -7.30 -12.17
N ASP A 149 -12.81 -8.62 -11.97
CA ASP A 149 -13.99 -9.36 -11.48
C ASP A 149 -14.38 -8.94 -10.05
N PHE A 150 -13.43 -8.57 -9.22
CA PHE A 150 -13.68 -8.14 -7.83
C PHE A 150 -13.89 -6.64 -7.66
N THR A 151 -13.20 -5.83 -8.44
CA THR A 151 -13.15 -4.36 -8.24
C THR A 151 -13.92 -3.59 -9.32
N GLY A 152 -14.43 -4.27 -10.34
CA GLY A 152 -14.93 -3.65 -11.54
C GLY A 152 -13.81 -3.20 -12.49
N GLN A 153 -14.18 -2.61 -13.60
CA GLN A 153 -13.23 -2.25 -14.66
C GLN A 153 -12.12 -1.32 -14.16
N LEU A 154 -10.89 -1.80 -14.24
CA LEU A 154 -9.70 -0.99 -13.95
C LEU A 154 -9.42 0.00 -15.10
N PRO A 155 -8.81 1.17 -14.80
CA PRO A 155 -8.43 2.14 -15.83
C PRO A 155 -7.51 1.48 -16.87
N PRO A 156 -7.83 1.56 -18.16
CA PRO A 156 -7.08 0.89 -19.21
C PRO A 156 -5.66 1.46 -19.39
N HIS A 157 -4.68 0.59 -19.65
CA HIS A 157 -3.28 0.97 -19.83
C HIS A 157 -3.00 1.62 -21.20
N THR A 158 -3.77 1.33 -22.23
CA THR A 158 -3.58 1.90 -23.57
C THR A 158 -4.27 3.27 -23.68
N LEU A 159 -3.62 4.22 -24.38
CA LEU A 159 -4.14 5.58 -24.59
C LEU A 159 -5.57 5.59 -25.17
N LEU A 160 -5.83 4.76 -26.16
CA LEU A 160 -7.15 4.65 -26.81
C LEU A 160 -8.23 4.12 -25.85
N ARG A 161 -7.93 3.09 -25.07
CA ARG A 161 -8.85 2.58 -24.04
C ARG A 161 -9.04 3.57 -22.91
N ARG A 162 -8.00 4.35 -22.54
CA ARG A 162 -8.11 5.40 -21.52
C ARG A 162 -9.03 6.53 -21.96
N ILE A 163 -8.99 6.90 -23.25
CA ILE A 163 -9.90 7.89 -23.85
C ILE A 163 -11.33 7.32 -23.86
N GLY A 164 -11.52 6.09 -24.31
CA GLY A 164 -12.83 5.42 -24.30
C GLY A 164 -13.43 5.31 -22.89
N TYR A 165 -12.62 4.97 -21.88
CA TYR A 165 -13.05 4.91 -20.48
C TYR A 165 -13.46 6.30 -19.95
N ARG A 166 -12.68 7.37 -20.24
CA ARG A 166 -13.05 8.74 -19.86
C ARG A 166 -14.34 9.19 -20.54
N LEU A 167 -14.52 8.87 -21.83
CA LEU A 167 -15.74 9.19 -22.56
C LEU A 167 -16.96 8.45 -21.99
N SER A 168 -16.81 7.18 -21.62
CA SER A 168 -17.89 6.42 -20.97
C SER A 168 -18.29 6.98 -19.61
N GLN A 169 -17.33 7.46 -18.83
CA GLN A 169 -17.58 8.14 -17.55
C GLN A 169 -18.32 9.48 -17.75
N LEU A 170 -17.94 10.24 -18.76
CA LEU A 170 -18.64 11.50 -19.11
C LEU A 170 -20.08 11.24 -19.53
N SER A 171 -20.32 10.22 -20.37
CA SER A 171 -21.68 9.88 -20.80
C SER A 171 -22.59 9.42 -19.65
N LEU A 172 -22.05 8.73 -18.65
CA LEU A 172 -22.78 8.38 -17.43
C LEU A 172 -23.11 9.61 -16.59
N THR A 173 -22.19 10.55 -16.48
CA THR A 173 -22.39 11.81 -15.73
C THR A 173 -23.46 12.67 -16.40
N GLU A 174 -23.46 12.78 -17.74
CA GLU A 174 -24.49 13.51 -18.49
C GLU A 174 -25.88 12.88 -18.32
N LYS A 175 -25.99 11.55 -18.35
CA LYS A 175 -27.27 10.84 -18.10
C LYS A 175 -27.81 11.10 -16.69
N ILE A 176 -26.93 11.12 -15.68
CA ILE A 176 -27.31 11.42 -14.30
C ILE A 176 -27.78 12.87 -14.18
N ILE A 177 -27.06 13.85 -14.76
CA ILE A 177 -27.43 15.25 -14.76
C ILE A 177 -28.74 15.47 -15.52
N PHE A 178 -28.94 14.83 -16.66
CA PHE A 178 -30.18 14.91 -17.43
C PHE A 178 -31.38 14.39 -16.64
N ASN A 179 -31.25 13.23 -15.99
CA ASN A 179 -32.30 12.65 -15.17
C ASN A 179 -32.64 13.50 -13.92
N LEU A 180 -31.63 14.14 -13.31
CA LEU A 180 -31.86 15.04 -12.19
C LEU A 180 -32.59 16.33 -12.63
N ARG A 181 -32.22 16.90 -13.80
CA ARG A 181 -32.92 18.07 -14.37
C ARG A 181 -34.37 17.76 -14.75
N ARG A 182 -34.64 16.56 -15.27
CA ARG A 182 -36.00 16.14 -15.60
C ARG A 182 -36.87 16.01 -14.35
N LYS A 183 -36.35 15.36 -13.30
CA LYS A 183 -37.06 15.23 -12.01
C LYS A 183 -37.30 16.57 -11.32
N ALA A 184 -36.34 17.49 -11.40
CA ALA A 184 -36.51 18.84 -10.84
C ALA A 184 -37.56 19.65 -11.60
N LYS A 185 -37.70 19.42 -12.91
CA LYS A 185 -38.74 20.09 -13.73
C LYS A 185 -40.12 19.49 -13.44
N GLU A 186 -40.23 18.17 -13.34
CA GLU A 186 -41.49 17.48 -12.99
C GLU A 186 -42.00 17.93 -11.61
N ALA A 187 -41.11 18.11 -10.64
CA ALA A 187 -41.46 18.62 -9.29
C ALA A 187 -41.89 20.11 -9.28
N ALA A 188 -41.33 20.93 -10.17
CA ALA A 188 -41.72 22.34 -10.29
C ALA A 188 -43.06 22.55 -11.00
N ASP A 189 -43.40 21.67 -11.96
CA ASP A 189 -44.68 21.71 -12.68
C ASP A 189 -45.84 21.20 -11.78
N GLU A 190 -45.59 20.39 -10.72
CA GLU A 190 -46.61 19.96 -9.75
C GLU A 190 -46.96 21.03 -8.70
N ASP A 191 -46.05 21.98 -8.40
CA ASP A 191 -46.28 23.06 -7.44
C ASP A 191 -47.06 24.28 -8.04
N ASP A 192 -47.18 24.36 -9.37
CA ASP A 192 -47.91 25.44 -10.04
C ASP A 192 -49.43 25.10 -10.32
N ASP A 193 -49.89 23.88 -10.01
CA ASP A 193 -51.26 23.43 -10.20
C ASP A 193 -52.11 23.38 -8.86
N GLU A 194 -51.58 23.88 -7.73
CA GLU A 194 -52.34 24.13 -6.49
C GLU A 194 -52.62 25.64 -6.32
#